data_d133da62b06ddfd22b97b88664efd0a9
#
_entry.id   d133da62b06ddfd22b97b88664efd0a9
#
_cell.length_a   1.000
_cell.length_b   1.000
_cell.length_c   1.000
_cell.angle_alpha   90.00
_cell.angle_beta   90.00
_cell.angle_gamma   90.00
#
_symmetry.space_group_name_H-M   'P 1'
#
loop_
_entity.id
_entity.type
_entity.pdbx_description
1 polymer ?
#
loop_
_entity_poly.entity_id
_entity_poly.type
_entity_poly.pdbx_seq_one_letter_code
_entity_poly.pdbx_strand_id
1 'polypeptide(L)'
;SKYEVETLVDCDSFACVDVLLIRWIVGRLRAEDCLAKLDGHSIYDLCGIRAKMHFGSKFSFIYEMLDSAYWLVNNARYEAPNGFQKIIDAYVSRDCLIDNHYRVFYLNYDKLENTSEFEELRDLVENIYTNEYLGKLLPKWNEGLLEEDALKQIPLQRNFFSKFVRNTNVRTVVIISDAMRYEVGRQLYERMIDNPKCSATLQPMLSVLPSYTRLGMEALLPHKTLELTDDFREVVDGKYAIDLATRQAVLQSYEPESKCVQFDDIKNLKGLELRDVFTAQSVIYVYHDQIDNTGEHEEDEVFTACEKAVDEIAKLIQKISGANTYRFIVTADHGFIYKRDKVTASDKIGGMSDASRLVKRRYIVSKEPINEQGVCNIGLGYMLGSDDDKIISYSCSTNVFSVPGGAGLNYVHGGSSPQEMLVPVLDIKMDKGAVETRPAQIMLVSLVQKITNLITSLDFIQSDPVSDVVKK
;
A
#
# COMPACT_ATOMS: atom_id res chain seq x y z
N SER A 1 5.08 38.74 17.53
CA SER A 1 6.48 38.45 17.90
C SER A 1 7.36 39.64 17.49
N LYS A 2 8.43 39.88 18.20
CA LYS A 2 9.41 40.94 17.88
C LYS A 2 10.40 40.51 16.80
N TYR A 3 10.40 39.24 16.44
CA TYR A 3 11.31 38.65 15.48
C TYR A 3 10.52 38.22 14.24
N GLU A 4 11.06 38.47 13.07
CA GLU A 4 10.55 37.95 11.81
C GLU A 4 10.82 36.46 11.77
N VAL A 5 9.87 35.65 11.27
CA VAL A 5 9.95 34.18 11.27
C VAL A 5 11.17 33.71 10.48
N GLU A 6 11.60 34.50 9.47
CA GLU A 6 12.77 34.26 8.64
C GLU A 6 14.07 34.11 9.45
N THR A 7 14.21 34.86 10.55
CA THR A 7 15.42 34.80 11.37
C THR A 7 15.47 33.63 12.34
N LEU A 8 14.42 32.80 12.35
CA LEU A 8 14.26 31.69 13.30
C LEU A 8 14.52 30.31 12.71
N VAL A 9 14.78 30.22 11.40
CA VAL A 9 14.92 28.93 10.71
C VAL A 9 16.01 28.05 11.33
N ASP A 10 17.17 28.62 11.65
CA ASP A 10 18.29 27.93 12.29
C ASP A 10 18.25 27.91 13.82
N CYS A 11 17.25 28.55 14.42
CA CYS A 11 17.14 28.65 15.86
C CYS A 11 16.58 27.34 16.44
N ASP A 12 17.40 26.63 17.19
CA ASP A 12 17.03 25.39 17.91
C ASP A 12 17.16 25.53 19.42
N SER A 13 16.85 26.73 19.93
CA SER A 13 16.94 27.02 21.37
C SER A 13 15.63 26.86 22.13
N PHE A 14 14.49 26.89 21.42
CA PHE A 14 13.16 26.86 22.04
C PHE A 14 12.15 26.13 21.15
N ALA A 15 11.36 25.24 21.72
CA ALA A 15 10.30 24.51 21.03
C ALA A 15 9.21 25.40 20.40
N CYS A 16 8.99 26.61 20.94
CA CYS A 16 8.04 27.57 20.38
C CYS A 16 8.43 28.07 18.98
N VAL A 17 9.68 27.96 18.58
CA VAL A 17 10.14 28.26 17.21
C VAL A 17 9.48 27.33 16.23
N ASP A 18 9.44 26.02 16.52
CA ASP A 18 8.79 25.02 15.65
C ASP A 18 7.29 25.29 15.53
N VAL A 19 6.62 25.70 16.59
CA VAL A 19 5.20 26.09 16.53
C VAL A 19 4.98 27.27 15.56
N LEU A 20 5.88 28.26 15.53
CA LEU A 20 5.78 29.37 14.58
C LEU A 20 6.06 28.95 13.14
N LEU A 21 7.07 28.13 12.93
CA LEU A 21 7.41 27.55 11.60
C LEU A 21 6.29 26.67 11.06
N ILE A 22 5.73 25.79 11.87
CA ILE A 22 4.58 24.95 11.52
C ILE A 22 3.40 25.82 11.08
N ARG A 23 3.06 26.85 11.83
CA ARG A 23 1.97 27.77 11.46
C ARG A 23 2.23 28.50 10.15
N TRP A 24 3.48 28.90 9.92
CA TRP A 24 3.86 29.54 8.65
C TRP A 24 3.66 28.54 7.49
N ILE A 25 4.15 27.30 7.62
CA ILE A 25 4.00 26.25 6.60
C ILE A 25 2.51 25.97 6.33
N VAL A 26 1.70 25.76 7.38
CA VAL A 26 0.26 25.54 7.25
C VAL A 26 -0.42 26.68 6.50
N GLY A 27 -0.07 27.93 6.84
CA GLY A 27 -0.62 29.14 6.17
C GLY A 27 -0.27 29.18 4.67
N ARG A 28 0.94 28.76 4.28
CA ARG A 28 1.36 28.69 2.87
C ARG A 28 0.66 27.58 2.13
N LEU A 29 0.58 26.39 2.72
CA LEU A 29 -0.10 25.23 2.11
C LEU A 29 -1.60 25.48 1.91
N ARG A 30 -2.27 26.11 2.89
CA ARG A 30 -3.69 26.51 2.76
C ARG A 30 -3.90 27.54 1.64
N ALA A 31 -2.93 28.41 1.40
CA ALA A 31 -2.94 29.36 0.28
C ALA A 31 -2.46 28.73 -1.06
N GLU A 32 -2.18 27.43 -1.09
CA GLU A 32 -1.60 26.70 -2.23
C GLU A 32 -0.28 27.30 -2.75
N ASP A 33 0.44 28.04 -1.87
CA ASP A 33 1.71 28.70 -2.18
C ASP A 33 2.90 27.73 -1.93
N CYS A 34 3.01 26.71 -2.76
CA CYS A 34 4.08 25.72 -2.68
C CYS A 34 5.46 26.27 -3.11
N LEU A 35 5.51 27.45 -3.73
CA LEU A 35 6.77 28.09 -4.12
C LEU A 35 7.34 29.00 -3.01
N ALA A 36 6.61 29.18 -1.90
CA ALA A 36 7.06 29.96 -0.77
C ALA A 36 8.39 29.43 -0.22
N LYS A 37 9.26 30.37 0.12
CA LYS A 37 10.54 30.12 0.77
C LYS A 37 10.65 30.92 2.05
N LEU A 38 11.31 30.32 3.02
CA LEU A 38 11.64 31.01 4.27
C LEU A 38 13.16 30.89 4.47
N ASP A 39 13.84 32.03 4.54
CA ASP A 39 15.31 32.10 4.57
C ASP A 39 15.99 31.25 3.50
N GLY A 40 15.45 31.30 2.27
CA GLY A 40 15.95 30.53 1.12
C GLY A 40 15.51 29.07 1.06
N HIS A 41 14.98 28.49 2.11
CA HIS A 41 14.52 27.10 2.19
C HIS A 41 13.09 26.95 1.68
N SER A 42 12.83 25.91 0.87
CA SER A 42 11.49 25.48 0.49
C SER A 42 10.74 24.88 1.69
N ILE A 43 9.42 24.71 1.57
CA ILE A 43 8.62 24.01 2.60
C ILE A 43 9.15 22.59 2.81
N TYR A 44 9.50 21.88 1.72
CA TYR A 44 10.10 20.56 1.78
C TYR A 44 11.41 20.55 2.58
N ASP A 45 12.33 21.48 2.26
CA ASP A 45 13.62 21.59 2.97
C ASP A 45 13.41 21.89 4.46
N LEU A 46 12.49 22.81 4.78
CA LEU A 46 12.17 23.17 6.16
C LEU A 46 11.66 21.97 6.96
N CYS A 47 10.72 21.18 6.41
CA CYS A 47 10.22 19.97 7.05
C CYS A 47 11.36 18.99 7.33
N GLY A 48 12.21 18.71 6.32
CA GLY A 48 13.32 17.78 6.45
C GLY A 48 14.42 18.20 7.42
N ILE A 49 14.75 19.51 7.46
CA ILE A 49 15.76 20.09 8.36
C ILE A 49 15.24 20.11 9.79
N ARG A 50 14.04 20.71 9.99
CA ARG A 50 13.49 20.91 11.34
C ARG A 50 13.17 19.60 12.06
N ALA A 51 12.64 18.59 11.35
CA ALA A 51 12.36 17.28 11.94
C ALA A 51 13.58 16.60 12.59
N LYS A 52 14.79 16.99 12.19
CA LYS A 52 16.06 16.42 12.70
C LYS A 52 16.70 17.26 13.80
N MET A 53 16.24 18.48 14.04
CA MET A 53 16.76 19.36 15.08
C MET A 53 16.29 18.92 16.47
N HIS A 54 16.99 19.36 17.52
CA HIS A 54 16.75 18.93 18.89
C HIS A 54 15.29 19.15 19.34
N PHE A 55 14.77 20.36 19.19
CA PHE A 55 13.39 20.64 19.53
C PHE A 55 12.42 20.21 18.44
N GLY A 56 12.79 20.35 17.17
CA GLY A 56 11.99 19.95 16.02
C GLY A 56 11.70 18.45 15.99
N SER A 57 12.57 17.61 16.54
CA SER A 57 12.35 16.17 16.64
C SER A 57 11.08 15.77 17.42
N LYS A 58 10.65 16.63 18.35
CA LYS A 58 9.38 16.46 19.09
C LYS A 58 8.14 16.66 18.20
N PHE A 59 8.30 17.36 17.09
CA PHE A 59 7.27 17.65 16.09
C PHE A 59 7.51 16.86 14.79
N SER A 60 8.38 15.87 14.81
CA SER A 60 8.79 15.14 13.60
C SER A 60 7.59 14.59 12.82
N PHE A 61 6.60 14.04 13.50
CA PHE A 61 5.37 13.54 12.87
C PHE A 61 4.53 14.65 12.23
N ILE A 62 4.54 15.88 12.78
CA ILE A 62 3.86 17.05 12.19
C ILE A 62 4.62 17.50 10.95
N TYR A 63 5.95 17.54 10.97
CA TYR A 63 6.74 17.88 9.78
C TYR A 63 6.57 16.84 8.68
N GLU A 64 6.47 15.55 9.01
CA GLU A 64 6.17 14.48 8.05
C GLU A 64 4.76 14.62 7.45
N MET A 65 3.77 14.99 8.27
CA MET A 65 2.42 15.32 7.81
C MET A 65 2.43 16.49 6.84
N LEU A 66 3.14 17.58 7.18
CA LEU A 66 3.25 18.79 6.37
C LEU A 66 4.02 18.56 5.06
N ASP A 67 5.05 17.72 5.09
CA ASP A 67 5.76 17.30 3.88
C ASP A 67 4.82 16.55 2.93
N SER A 68 4.02 15.62 3.46
CA SER A 68 3.02 14.90 2.68
C SER A 68 1.92 15.83 2.14
N ALA A 69 1.45 16.78 2.95
CA ALA A 69 0.51 17.81 2.50
C ALA A 69 1.13 18.69 1.40
N TYR A 70 2.38 19.13 1.57
CA TYR A 70 3.12 19.88 0.54
C TYR A 70 3.16 19.14 -0.78
N TRP A 71 3.51 17.82 -0.74
CA TRP A 71 3.59 17.02 -1.93
C TRP A 71 2.24 16.91 -2.65
N LEU A 72 1.14 16.70 -1.90
CA LEU A 72 -0.22 16.64 -2.44
C LEU A 72 -0.66 17.95 -3.04
N VAL A 73 -0.48 19.07 -2.34
CA VAL A 73 -0.87 20.41 -2.81
C VAL A 73 -0.06 20.81 -4.05
N ASN A 74 1.25 20.52 -4.07
CA ASN A 74 2.11 20.80 -5.21
C ASN A 74 1.74 19.99 -6.46
N ASN A 75 1.10 18.83 -6.29
CA ASN A 75 0.63 17.96 -7.38
C ASN A 75 -0.89 17.98 -7.57
N ALA A 76 -1.59 18.99 -6.98
CA ALA A 76 -3.06 19.08 -7.03
C ALA A 76 -3.64 19.17 -8.44
N ARG A 77 -2.89 19.68 -9.42
CA ARG A 77 -3.30 19.77 -10.83
C ARG A 77 -3.06 18.44 -11.54
N TYR A 78 -3.72 17.38 -11.06
CA TYR A 78 -3.60 16.06 -11.66
C TYR A 78 -4.33 15.98 -13.00
N GLU A 79 -3.73 15.31 -13.98
CA GLU A 79 -4.32 14.94 -15.24
C GLU A 79 -4.02 13.47 -15.54
N ALA A 80 -5.06 12.65 -15.63
CA ALA A 80 -4.93 11.25 -15.97
C ALA A 80 -4.52 11.07 -17.44
N PRO A 81 -3.54 10.22 -17.75
CA PRO A 81 -3.20 9.90 -19.14
C PRO A 81 -4.37 9.22 -19.87
N ASN A 82 -4.36 9.29 -21.20
CA ASN A 82 -5.30 8.53 -22.02
C ASN A 82 -4.67 7.19 -22.45
N GLY A 83 -5.43 6.10 -22.31
CA GLY A 83 -5.03 4.74 -22.67
C GLY A 83 -4.54 3.93 -21.48
N PHE A 84 -4.99 2.67 -21.40
CA PHE A 84 -4.83 1.82 -20.23
C PHE A 84 -3.37 1.64 -19.81
N GLN A 85 -2.47 1.28 -20.76
CA GLN A 85 -1.05 1.09 -20.45
C GLN A 85 -0.40 2.36 -19.88
N LYS A 86 -0.73 3.54 -20.44
CA LYS A 86 -0.15 4.79 -19.98
C LYS A 86 -0.62 5.16 -18.56
N ILE A 87 -1.85 4.80 -18.22
CA ILE A 87 -2.36 4.98 -16.85
C ILE A 87 -1.61 4.06 -15.89
N ILE A 88 -1.40 2.79 -16.26
CA ILE A 88 -0.61 1.84 -15.46
C ILE A 88 0.81 2.37 -15.25
N ASP A 89 1.48 2.78 -16.33
CA ASP A 89 2.86 3.29 -16.26
C ASP A 89 2.98 4.53 -15.38
N ALA A 90 2.01 5.45 -15.49
CA ALA A 90 1.95 6.65 -14.65
C ALA A 90 1.67 6.29 -13.19
N TYR A 91 0.74 5.36 -12.94
CA TYR A 91 0.40 4.93 -11.59
C TYR A 91 1.62 4.30 -10.88
N VAL A 92 2.27 3.35 -11.54
CA VAL A 92 3.43 2.64 -11.00
C VAL A 92 4.64 3.55 -10.76
N SER A 93 4.89 4.49 -11.68
CA SER A 93 6.07 5.37 -11.59
C SER A 93 5.88 6.55 -10.65
N ARG A 94 4.67 7.12 -10.60
CA ARG A 94 4.41 8.40 -9.93
C ARG A 94 3.13 8.41 -9.10
N ASP A 95 1.98 8.04 -9.70
CA ASP A 95 0.67 8.38 -9.12
C ASP A 95 0.37 7.58 -7.84
N CYS A 96 0.94 6.39 -7.66
CA CYS A 96 0.89 5.65 -6.40
C CYS A 96 1.50 6.44 -5.21
N LEU A 97 2.35 7.44 -5.47
CA LEU A 97 2.86 8.34 -4.42
C LEU A 97 1.77 9.29 -3.91
N ILE A 98 0.75 9.60 -4.71
CA ILE A 98 -0.41 10.38 -4.24
C ILE A 98 -1.13 9.58 -3.15
N ASP A 99 -1.36 8.29 -3.39
CA ASP A 99 -1.95 7.38 -2.41
C ASP A 99 -1.09 7.27 -1.15
N ASN A 100 0.23 7.16 -1.31
CA ASN A 100 1.18 7.08 -0.20
C ASN A 100 1.18 8.36 0.65
N HIS A 101 1.29 9.54 0.03
CA HIS A 101 1.30 10.80 0.76
C HIS A 101 -0.05 11.09 1.43
N TYR A 102 -1.17 10.71 0.82
CA TYR A 102 -2.48 10.78 1.46
C TYR A 102 -2.52 9.91 2.73
N ARG A 103 -2.04 8.67 2.63
CA ARG A 103 -1.95 7.75 3.76
C ARG A 103 -1.02 8.27 4.86
N VAL A 104 0.18 8.75 4.53
CA VAL A 104 1.16 9.28 5.49
C VAL A 104 0.65 10.56 6.14
N PHE A 105 -0.06 11.42 5.39
CA PHE A 105 -0.70 12.61 5.97
C PHE A 105 -1.64 12.22 7.10
N TYR A 106 -2.58 11.30 6.86
CA TYR A 106 -3.55 10.90 7.88
C TYR A 106 -2.93 10.06 9.01
N LEU A 107 -1.96 9.21 8.72
CA LEU A 107 -1.20 8.48 9.74
C LEU A 107 -0.59 9.42 10.78
N ASN A 108 -0.19 10.63 10.39
CA ASN A 108 0.37 11.60 11.28
C ASN A 108 -0.67 12.60 11.82
N TYR A 109 -1.72 12.89 11.05
CA TYR A 109 -2.85 13.72 11.49
C TYR A 109 -3.57 13.09 12.69
N ASP A 110 -3.75 11.79 12.68
CA ASP A 110 -4.42 11.02 13.74
C ASP A 110 -3.63 10.98 15.07
N LYS A 111 -2.33 11.33 15.04
CA LYS A 111 -1.50 11.48 16.24
C LYS A 111 -1.66 12.85 16.92
N LEU A 112 -2.37 13.79 16.30
CA LEU A 112 -2.56 15.14 16.86
C LEU A 112 -3.53 15.10 18.03
N GLU A 113 -3.13 15.68 19.17
CA GLU A 113 -4.03 15.88 20.31
C GLU A 113 -5.07 17.00 20.04
N ASN A 114 -4.71 17.98 19.21
CA ASN A 114 -5.57 19.08 18.80
C ASN A 114 -5.43 19.32 17.28
N THR A 115 -6.52 19.14 16.56
CA THR A 115 -6.59 19.26 15.10
C THR A 115 -6.96 20.65 14.59
N SER A 116 -7.43 21.55 15.46
CA SER A 116 -8.06 22.83 15.06
C SER A 116 -7.20 23.72 14.15
N GLU A 117 -5.88 23.70 14.30
CA GLU A 117 -4.96 24.48 13.45
C GLU A 117 -4.78 23.86 12.06
N PHE A 118 -5.17 22.57 11.88
CA PHE A 118 -4.92 21.78 10.67
C PHE A 118 -6.20 21.41 9.90
N GLU A 119 -7.40 21.73 10.41
CA GLU A 119 -8.68 21.33 9.79
C GLU A 119 -8.83 21.81 8.35
N GLU A 120 -8.56 23.10 8.08
CA GLU A 120 -8.64 23.63 6.71
C GLU A 120 -7.60 23.00 5.76
N LEU A 121 -6.41 22.64 6.27
CA LEU A 121 -5.40 21.93 5.50
C LEU A 121 -5.86 20.49 5.22
N ARG A 122 -6.46 19.84 6.21
CA ARG A 122 -7.07 18.52 6.08
C ARG A 122 -8.16 18.50 5.00
N ASP A 123 -9.05 19.49 5.02
CA ASP A 123 -10.12 19.64 4.03
C ASP A 123 -9.57 19.85 2.61
N LEU A 124 -8.49 20.64 2.48
CA LEU A 124 -7.80 20.82 1.22
C LEU A 124 -7.19 19.51 0.72
N VAL A 125 -6.51 18.75 1.57
CA VAL A 125 -5.92 17.45 1.23
C VAL A 125 -6.99 16.47 0.80
N GLU A 126 -8.11 16.38 1.52
CA GLU A 126 -9.23 15.51 1.18
C GLU A 126 -9.85 15.87 -0.18
N ASN A 127 -10.04 17.16 -0.45
CA ASN A 127 -10.54 17.64 -1.74
C ASN A 127 -9.58 17.30 -2.89
N ILE A 128 -8.26 17.51 -2.70
CA ILE A 128 -7.26 17.16 -3.71
C ILE A 128 -7.29 15.66 -4.01
N TYR A 129 -7.29 14.83 -2.98
CA TYR A 129 -7.28 13.39 -3.16
C TYR A 129 -8.57 12.88 -3.83
N THR A 130 -9.71 13.30 -3.32
CA THR A 130 -11.01 12.77 -3.76
C THR A 130 -11.46 13.34 -5.11
N ASN A 131 -11.39 14.67 -5.27
CA ASN A 131 -11.97 15.33 -6.44
C ASN A 131 -10.94 15.54 -7.56
N GLU A 132 -9.75 16.03 -7.22
CA GLU A 132 -8.74 16.33 -8.24
C GLU A 132 -8.02 15.08 -8.73
N TYR A 133 -7.71 14.13 -7.84
CA TYR A 133 -7.00 12.90 -8.20
C TYR A 133 -7.97 11.76 -8.57
N LEU A 134 -8.71 11.21 -7.61
CA LEU A 134 -9.60 10.06 -7.87
C LEU A 134 -10.70 10.42 -8.87
N GLY A 135 -11.27 11.63 -8.77
CA GLY A 135 -12.31 12.10 -9.68
C GLY A 135 -11.88 12.19 -11.15
N LYS A 136 -10.59 12.41 -11.42
CA LYS A 136 -10.03 12.45 -12.78
C LYS A 136 -9.43 11.11 -13.21
N LEU A 137 -8.84 10.36 -12.29
CA LEU A 137 -8.21 9.06 -12.57
C LEU A 137 -9.24 7.98 -12.90
N LEU A 138 -10.28 7.82 -12.06
CA LEU A 138 -11.18 6.67 -12.14
C LEU A 138 -11.99 6.60 -13.45
N PRO A 139 -12.52 7.70 -14.02
CA PRO A 139 -13.17 7.66 -15.33
C PRO A 139 -12.23 7.16 -16.44
N LYS A 140 -10.99 7.67 -16.47
CA LYS A 140 -10.00 7.29 -17.48
C LYS A 140 -9.52 5.85 -17.31
N TRP A 141 -9.35 5.40 -16.07
CA TRP A 141 -9.04 4.02 -15.73
C TRP A 141 -10.12 3.07 -16.25
N ASN A 142 -11.39 3.38 -15.99
CA ASN A 142 -12.52 2.56 -16.41
C ASN A 142 -12.70 2.54 -17.93
N GLU A 143 -12.49 3.68 -18.62
CA GLU A 143 -12.41 3.71 -20.08
C GLU A 143 -11.32 2.77 -20.59
N GLY A 144 -10.12 2.85 -20.02
CA GLY A 144 -8.97 2.01 -20.39
C GLY A 144 -9.18 0.52 -20.11
N LEU A 145 -9.81 0.16 -18.99
CA LEU A 145 -10.09 -1.23 -18.64
C LEU A 145 -11.03 -1.92 -19.66
N LEU A 146 -11.85 -1.16 -20.35
CA LEU A 146 -12.77 -1.64 -21.39
C LEU A 146 -12.15 -1.66 -22.80
N GLU A 147 -10.88 -1.24 -22.98
CA GLU A 147 -10.19 -1.38 -24.26
C GLU A 147 -10.03 -2.86 -24.65
N GLU A 148 -10.13 -3.18 -25.95
CA GLU A 148 -10.15 -4.55 -26.46
C GLU A 148 -8.97 -5.41 -25.97
N ASP A 149 -7.79 -4.82 -25.84
CA ASP A 149 -6.56 -5.52 -25.43
C ASP A 149 -6.06 -5.13 -24.03
N ALA A 150 -6.90 -4.52 -23.20
CA ALA A 150 -6.49 -4.04 -21.86
C ALA A 150 -5.81 -5.14 -21.04
N LEU A 151 -6.41 -6.31 -20.93
CA LEU A 151 -5.89 -7.43 -20.13
C LEU A 151 -4.61 -8.08 -20.69
N LYS A 152 -4.20 -7.76 -21.91
CA LYS A 152 -2.93 -8.23 -22.48
C LYS A 152 -1.73 -7.37 -22.09
N GLN A 153 -1.97 -6.17 -21.59
CA GLN A 153 -0.96 -5.16 -21.33
C GLN A 153 -0.26 -5.33 -19.96
N ILE A 154 -0.83 -6.13 -19.07
CA ILE A 154 -0.35 -6.29 -17.69
C ILE A 154 -0.43 -7.75 -17.26
N PRO A 155 0.46 -8.23 -16.35
CA PRO A 155 0.28 -9.53 -15.69
C PRO A 155 -1.07 -9.63 -14.99
N LEU A 156 -1.78 -10.74 -15.20
CA LEU A 156 -3.07 -11.00 -14.57
C LEU A 156 -2.92 -11.91 -13.36
N GLN A 157 -3.64 -11.63 -12.29
CA GLN A 157 -3.62 -12.40 -11.04
C GLN A 157 -4.02 -13.86 -11.24
N ARG A 158 -5.00 -14.13 -12.12
CA ARG A 158 -5.37 -15.51 -12.48
C ARG A 158 -4.23 -16.35 -13.09
N ASN A 159 -3.16 -15.70 -13.55
CA ASN A 159 -1.97 -16.34 -14.08
C ASN A 159 -0.78 -16.31 -13.10
N PHE A 160 -1.00 -15.90 -11.86
CA PHE A 160 0.06 -15.66 -10.88
C PHE A 160 0.97 -16.87 -10.68
N PHE A 161 0.39 -18.02 -10.36
CA PHE A 161 1.19 -19.22 -10.10
C PHE A 161 2.05 -19.61 -11.31
N SER A 162 1.46 -19.69 -12.50
CA SER A 162 2.17 -20.08 -13.72
C SER A 162 3.27 -19.10 -14.12
N LYS A 163 3.07 -17.80 -13.88
CA LYS A 163 3.99 -16.74 -14.29
C LYS A 163 5.12 -16.52 -13.28
N PHE A 164 4.84 -16.57 -12.00
CA PHE A 164 5.79 -16.13 -10.96
C PHE A 164 6.32 -17.26 -10.07
N VAL A 165 5.56 -18.36 -9.91
CA VAL A 165 5.89 -19.41 -8.94
C VAL A 165 6.41 -20.66 -9.60
N ARG A 166 5.75 -21.19 -10.63
CA ARG A 166 5.93 -22.53 -11.19
C ARG A 166 7.35 -22.89 -11.66
N ASN A 167 8.11 -21.97 -12.19
CA ASN A 167 9.34 -22.25 -12.92
C ASN A 167 10.62 -22.04 -12.10
N THR A 168 10.62 -22.42 -10.83
CA THR A 168 11.79 -22.20 -9.98
C THR A 168 12.29 -23.51 -9.38
N ASN A 169 13.57 -23.79 -9.57
CA ASN A 169 14.27 -24.91 -8.90
C ASN A 169 14.68 -24.55 -7.45
N VAL A 170 14.13 -23.47 -6.90
CA VAL A 170 14.46 -22.95 -5.57
C VAL A 170 13.20 -22.87 -4.74
N ARG A 171 13.28 -23.32 -3.49
CA ARG A 171 12.20 -23.13 -2.54
C ARG A 171 11.72 -21.69 -2.54
N THR A 172 10.42 -21.50 -2.75
CA THR A 172 9.79 -20.18 -2.84
C THR A 172 8.73 -20.04 -1.76
N VAL A 173 8.82 -18.98 -0.99
CA VAL A 173 7.77 -18.56 -0.06
C VAL A 173 6.97 -17.44 -0.69
N VAL A 174 5.68 -17.65 -0.85
CA VAL A 174 4.71 -16.66 -1.34
C VAL A 174 3.98 -16.08 -0.13
N ILE A 175 4.14 -14.80 0.12
CA ILE A 175 3.42 -14.08 1.17
C ILE A 175 2.30 -13.32 0.50
N ILE A 176 1.06 -13.64 0.83
CA ILE A 176 -0.14 -12.96 0.35
C ILE A 176 -0.64 -12.08 1.49
N SER A 177 -0.51 -10.76 1.32
CA SER A 177 -1.00 -9.80 2.30
C SER A 177 -2.36 -9.28 1.83
N ASP A 178 -3.41 -9.66 2.55
CA ASP A 178 -4.80 -9.29 2.27
C ASP A 178 -4.95 -7.78 2.23
N ALA A 179 -5.54 -7.28 1.15
CA ALA A 179 -5.76 -5.88 0.86
C ALA A 179 -4.50 -4.99 0.72
N MET A 180 -3.31 -5.56 0.45
CA MET A 180 -2.10 -4.74 0.27
C MET A 180 -2.14 -3.97 -1.05
N ARG A 181 -2.30 -2.65 -0.97
CA ARG A 181 -2.23 -1.73 -2.11
C ARG A 181 -0.84 -1.72 -2.74
N TYR A 182 -0.77 -1.33 -4.02
CA TYR A 182 0.51 -1.22 -4.73
C TYR A 182 1.49 -0.27 -4.04
N GLU A 183 1.02 0.86 -3.51
CA GLU A 183 1.89 1.83 -2.82
C GLU A 183 2.49 1.29 -1.52
N VAL A 184 1.74 0.43 -0.78
CA VAL A 184 2.24 -0.25 0.41
C VAL A 184 3.30 -1.29 0.04
N GLY A 185 3.06 -2.03 -1.05
CA GLY A 185 4.07 -2.94 -1.62
C GLY A 185 5.33 -2.21 -2.07
N ARG A 186 5.21 -1.00 -2.63
CA ARG A 186 6.34 -0.14 -2.98
C ARG A 186 7.14 0.28 -1.74
N GLN A 187 6.48 0.66 -0.66
CA GLN A 187 7.14 0.97 0.61
C GLN A 187 7.92 -0.25 1.16
N LEU A 188 7.31 -1.44 1.07
CA LEU A 188 8.00 -2.67 1.44
C LEU A 188 9.23 -2.92 0.53
N TYR A 189 9.11 -2.71 -0.78
CA TYR A 189 10.22 -2.83 -1.72
C TYR A 189 11.37 -1.89 -1.34
N GLU A 190 11.09 -0.61 -1.11
CA GLU A 190 12.10 0.39 -0.72
C GLU A 190 12.80 -0.02 0.58
N ARG A 191 12.05 -0.48 1.56
CA ARG A 191 12.61 -0.99 2.82
C ARG A 191 13.48 -2.24 2.63
N MET A 192 13.10 -3.14 1.71
CA MET A 192 13.88 -4.37 1.48
C MET A 192 15.19 -4.11 0.77
N ILE A 193 15.23 -3.20 -0.21
CA ILE A 193 16.46 -2.87 -0.95
C ILE A 193 17.48 -2.09 -0.11
N ASP A 194 17.05 -1.44 0.97
CA ASP A 194 17.97 -0.85 1.95
C ASP A 194 18.82 -1.90 2.69
N ASN A 195 18.42 -3.17 2.62
CA ASN A 195 19.21 -4.26 3.17
C ASN A 195 20.24 -4.75 2.13
N PRO A 196 21.57 -4.62 2.37
CA PRO A 196 22.60 -5.00 1.39
C PRO A 196 22.61 -6.49 1.04
N LYS A 197 21.91 -7.34 1.80
CA LYS A 197 21.75 -8.78 1.51
C LYS A 197 20.50 -9.09 0.68
N CYS A 198 19.77 -8.07 0.28
CA CYS A 198 18.51 -8.22 -0.43
C CYS A 198 18.63 -7.66 -1.84
N SER A 199 18.19 -8.44 -2.81
CA SER A 199 17.86 -7.93 -4.14
C SER A 199 16.38 -8.14 -4.37
N ALA A 200 15.68 -7.12 -4.87
CA ALA A 200 14.26 -7.20 -5.10
C ALA A 200 13.86 -6.52 -6.42
N THR A 201 12.76 -6.97 -6.99
CA THR A 201 12.07 -6.30 -8.09
C THR A 201 10.61 -6.11 -7.71
N LEU A 202 10.04 -4.99 -8.13
CA LEU A 202 8.63 -4.67 -7.95
C LEU A 202 7.97 -4.50 -9.32
N GLN A 203 6.84 -5.17 -9.53
CA GLN A 203 6.03 -4.99 -10.72
C GLN A 203 4.54 -5.02 -10.37
N PRO A 204 3.68 -4.36 -11.16
CA PRO A 204 2.24 -4.41 -10.97
C PRO A 204 1.66 -5.70 -11.51
N MET A 205 0.56 -6.13 -10.91
CA MET A 205 -0.31 -7.19 -11.39
C MET A 205 -1.76 -6.71 -11.28
N LEU A 206 -2.57 -7.00 -12.28
CA LEU A 206 -4.00 -6.69 -12.25
C LEU A 206 -4.74 -7.82 -11.54
N SER A 207 -5.40 -7.50 -10.44
CA SER A 207 -6.26 -8.45 -9.73
C SER A 207 -7.51 -8.79 -10.56
N VAL A 208 -8.17 -9.87 -10.21
CA VAL A 208 -9.49 -10.19 -10.76
C VAL A 208 -10.52 -9.13 -10.37
N LEU A 209 -11.56 -8.98 -11.15
CA LEU A 209 -12.74 -8.19 -10.82
C LEU A 209 -13.95 -9.14 -10.74
N PRO A 210 -14.77 -9.08 -9.69
CA PRO A 210 -14.68 -8.19 -8.53
C PRO A 210 -13.42 -8.45 -7.68
N SER A 211 -12.82 -7.36 -7.18
CA SER A 211 -11.55 -7.40 -6.44
C SER A 211 -11.81 -7.60 -4.93
N TYR A 212 -12.12 -8.82 -4.53
CA TYR A 212 -12.42 -9.17 -3.13
C TYR A 212 -11.70 -10.44 -2.70
N THR A 213 -11.54 -10.61 -1.40
CA THR A 213 -10.67 -11.59 -0.75
C THR A 213 -10.82 -13.01 -1.30
N ARG A 214 -12.03 -13.55 -1.35
CA ARG A 214 -12.20 -14.96 -1.75
C ARG A 214 -11.76 -15.19 -3.18
N LEU A 215 -12.25 -14.40 -4.13
CA LEU A 215 -11.91 -14.56 -5.53
C LEU A 215 -10.43 -14.26 -5.81
N GLY A 216 -9.88 -13.22 -5.19
CA GLY A 216 -8.46 -12.87 -5.31
C GLY A 216 -7.53 -13.95 -4.76
N MET A 217 -7.85 -14.49 -3.58
CA MET A 217 -7.09 -15.59 -2.98
C MET A 217 -7.11 -16.85 -3.86
N GLU A 218 -8.26 -17.17 -4.46
CA GLU A 218 -8.40 -18.31 -5.37
C GLU A 218 -7.68 -18.08 -6.70
N ALA A 219 -7.71 -16.85 -7.23
CA ALA A 219 -6.98 -16.49 -8.44
C ALA A 219 -5.45 -16.60 -8.29
N LEU A 220 -4.91 -16.49 -7.08
CA LEU A 220 -3.48 -16.68 -6.78
C LEU A 220 -3.06 -18.15 -6.69
N LEU A 221 -4.01 -19.09 -6.55
CA LEU A 221 -3.73 -20.52 -6.58
C LEU A 221 -3.48 -21.02 -8.02
N PRO A 222 -2.76 -22.12 -8.19
CA PRO A 222 -2.71 -22.80 -9.50
C PRO A 222 -4.08 -23.34 -9.88
N HIS A 223 -4.51 -23.09 -11.11
CA HIS A 223 -5.79 -23.58 -11.62
C HIS A 223 -5.80 -23.63 -13.15
N LYS A 224 -6.74 -24.37 -13.70
CA LYS A 224 -7.15 -24.37 -15.12
C LYS A 224 -8.42 -23.57 -15.29
N THR A 225 -9.37 -23.70 -14.34
CA THR A 225 -10.63 -22.99 -14.34
C THR A 225 -10.84 -22.24 -13.03
N LEU A 226 -11.34 -21.00 -13.14
CA LEU A 226 -11.78 -20.18 -12.05
C LEU A 226 -13.15 -19.62 -12.44
N GLU A 227 -14.18 -19.92 -11.65
CA GLU A 227 -15.56 -19.66 -12.02
C GLU A 227 -16.39 -19.24 -10.81
N LEU A 228 -17.51 -18.57 -11.02
CA LEU A 228 -18.56 -18.41 -10.04
C LEU A 228 -19.74 -19.31 -10.40
N THR A 229 -20.23 -20.09 -9.44
CA THR A 229 -21.43 -20.90 -9.59
C THR A 229 -22.68 -20.03 -9.82
N ASP A 230 -23.84 -20.63 -10.12
CA ASP A 230 -25.10 -19.89 -10.24
C ASP A 230 -25.56 -19.24 -8.92
N ASP A 231 -25.11 -19.76 -7.77
CA ASP A 231 -25.32 -19.19 -6.44
C ASP A 231 -24.17 -18.28 -5.98
N PHE A 232 -23.35 -17.82 -6.94
CA PHE A 232 -22.24 -16.86 -6.78
C PHE A 232 -21.13 -17.31 -5.81
N ARG A 233 -20.84 -18.61 -5.75
CA ARG A 233 -19.71 -19.14 -4.98
C ARG A 233 -18.52 -19.35 -5.90
N GLU A 234 -17.35 -19.04 -5.39
CA GLU A 234 -16.07 -19.21 -6.06
C GLU A 234 -15.70 -20.69 -6.17
N VAL A 235 -15.21 -21.10 -7.32
CA VAL A 235 -14.80 -22.49 -7.60
C VAL A 235 -13.52 -22.51 -8.40
N VAL A 236 -12.53 -23.26 -7.91
CA VAL A 236 -11.23 -23.49 -8.54
C VAL A 236 -11.17 -24.96 -8.98
N ASP A 237 -11.08 -25.22 -10.28
CA ASP A 237 -11.06 -26.59 -10.84
C ASP A 237 -12.18 -27.49 -10.28
N GLY A 238 -13.37 -26.96 -10.16
CA GLY A 238 -14.53 -27.65 -9.63
C GLY A 238 -14.55 -27.84 -8.12
N LYS A 239 -13.65 -27.18 -7.36
CA LYS A 239 -13.54 -27.28 -5.89
C LYS A 239 -13.70 -25.92 -5.23
N TYR A 240 -14.28 -25.89 -4.05
CA TYR A 240 -14.30 -24.72 -3.18
C TYR A 240 -12.98 -24.60 -2.43
N ALA A 241 -12.34 -23.40 -2.46
CA ALA A 241 -11.06 -23.13 -1.79
C ALA A 241 -11.22 -22.03 -0.71
N ILE A 242 -12.23 -22.18 0.13
CA ILE A 242 -12.70 -21.16 1.07
C ILE A 242 -11.86 -20.99 2.34
N ASP A 243 -11.08 -21.99 2.70
CA ASP A 243 -10.27 -22.02 3.91
C ASP A 243 -8.83 -22.51 3.64
N LEU A 244 -7.97 -22.45 4.65
CA LEU A 244 -6.57 -22.82 4.55
C LEU A 244 -6.37 -24.27 4.07
N ALA A 245 -7.18 -25.20 4.57
CA ALA A 245 -7.05 -26.62 4.25
C ALA A 245 -7.45 -26.92 2.80
N THR A 246 -8.53 -26.32 2.32
CA THR A 246 -9.01 -26.47 0.94
C THR A 246 -8.09 -25.77 -0.05
N ARG A 247 -7.56 -24.56 0.28
CA ARG A 247 -6.52 -23.89 -0.51
C ARG A 247 -5.24 -24.75 -0.61
N GLN A 248 -4.81 -25.34 0.50
CA GLN A 248 -3.68 -26.27 0.49
C GLN A 248 -3.94 -27.48 -0.40
N ALA A 249 -5.12 -28.06 -0.36
CA ALA A 249 -5.47 -29.20 -1.21
C ALA A 249 -5.44 -28.85 -2.71
N VAL A 250 -5.86 -27.64 -3.09
CA VAL A 250 -5.72 -27.14 -4.47
C VAL A 250 -4.25 -26.97 -4.81
N LEU A 251 -3.46 -26.28 -3.99
CA LEU A 251 -2.04 -26.05 -4.24
C LEU A 251 -1.27 -27.37 -4.40
N GLN A 252 -1.51 -28.34 -3.51
CA GLN A 252 -0.87 -29.67 -3.52
C GLN A 252 -1.25 -30.52 -4.73
N SER A 253 -2.40 -30.27 -5.35
CA SER A 253 -2.78 -30.97 -6.60
C SER A 253 -1.90 -30.60 -7.79
N TYR A 254 -1.23 -29.45 -7.74
CA TYR A 254 -0.29 -28.93 -8.74
C TYR A 254 1.17 -29.04 -8.30
N GLU A 255 1.42 -28.83 -7.03
CA GLU A 255 2.75 -28.85 -6.40
C GLU A 255 2.68 -29.70 -5.13
N PRO A 256 2.94 -31.03 -5.22
CA PRO A 256 2.76 -31.95 -4.10
C PRO A 256 3.57 -31.58 -2.84
N GLU A 257 4.78 -31.02 -3.04
CA GLU A 257 5.64 -30.56 -1.94
C GLU A 257 5.34 -29.10 -1.61
N SER A 258 4.08 -28.80 -1.27
CA SER A 258 3.66 -27.43 -0.92
C SER A 258 2.84 -27.39 0.36
N LYS A 259 2.79 -26.21 0.95
CA LYS A 259 2.09 -25.95 2.21
C LYS A 259 1.45 -24.58 2.24
N CYS A 260 0.28 -24.47 2.88
CA CYS A 260 -0.35 -23.23 3.23
C CYS A 260 -0.28 -23.02 4.75
N VAL A 261 0.07 -21.82 5.21
CA VAL A 261 0.15 -21.47 6.63
C VAL A 261 -0.39 -20.05 6.86
N GLN A 262 -0.95 -19.81 8.04
CA GLN A 262 -1.27 -18.46 8.46
C GLN A 262 -0.01 -17.76 9.00
N PHE A 263 0.12 -16.47 8.75
CA PHE A 263 1.19 -15.65 9.31
C PHE A 263 1.25 -15.77 10.84
N ASP A 264 0.10 -15.74 11.49
CA ASP A 264 -0.04 -15.79 12.94
C ASP A 264 0.49 -17.09 13.55
N ASP A 265 0.39 -18.21 12.83
CA ASP A 265 0.91 -19.50 13.29
C ASP A 265 2.46 -19.54 13.30
N ILE A 266 3.10 -18.73 12.45
CA ILE A 266 4.57 -18.78 12.26
C ILE A 266 5.31 -17.55 12.81
N LYS A 267 4.61 -16.44 13.05
CA LYS A 267 5.26 -15.18 13.48
C LYS A 267 6.09 -15.29 14.75
N ASN A 268 5.72 -16.19 15.66
CA ASN A 268 6.40 -16.38 16.95
C ASN A 268 7.35 -17.59 16.98
N LEU A 269 7.31 -18.50 15.97
CA LEU A 269 8.18 -19.68 15.91
C LEU A 269 9.64 -19.28 15.79
N LYS A 270 10.56 -20.07 16.33
CA LYS A 270 12.02 -19.81 16.32
C LYS A 270 12.80 -21.09 16.02
N GLY A 271 14.02 -20.92 15.53
CA GLY A 271 15.00 -22.00 15.39
C GLY A 271 14.47 -23.21 14.61
N LEU A 272 14.45 -24.38 15.23
CA LEU A 272 14.03 -25.63 14.61
C LEU A 272 12.55 -25.66 14.28
N GLU A 273 11.68 -25.15 15.16
CA GLU A 273 10.23 -25.11 14.92
C GLU A 273 9.89 -24.34 13.62
N LEU A 274 10.50 -23.17 13.43
CA LEU A 274 10.32 -22.42 12.21
C LEU A 274 10.88 -23.19 10.99
N ARG A 275 12.05 -23.78 11.13
CA ARG A 275 12.70 -24.54 10.05
C ARG A 275 11.85 -25.72 9.60
N ASP A 276 11.19 -26.42 10.51
CA ASP A 276 10.35 -27.58 10.22
C ASP A 276 9.12 -27.23 9.37
N VAL A 277 8.61 -25.99 9.50
CA VAL A 277 7.51 -25.51 8.64
C VAL A 277 7.90 -25.52 7.16
N PHE A 278 9.16 -25.18 6.85
CA PHE A 278 9.66 -25.01 5.48
C PHE A 278 10.42 -26.25 4.96
N THR A 279 10.78 -27.19 5.84
CA THR A 279 11.54 -28.40 5.43
C THR A 279 10.71 -29.27 4.50
N ALA A 280 11.35 -29.81 3.46
CA ALA A 280 10.74 -30.66 2.42
C ALA A 280 9.60 -30.00 1.62
N GLN A 281 9.49 -28.68 1.65
CA GLN A 281 8.53 -27.95 0.82
C GLN A 281 9.26 -27.21 -0.29
N SER A 282 8.70 -27.24 -1.50
CA SER A 282 9.15 -26.47 -2.66
C SER A 282 8.47 -25.09 -2.71
N VAL A 283 7.16 -25.04 -2.38
CA VAL A 283 6.35 -23.82 -2.38
C VAL A 283 5.57 -23.73 -1.07
N ILE A 284 5.64 -22.57 -0.42
CA ILE A 284 4.87 -22.28 0.78
C ILE A 284 4.09 -20.99 0.60
N TYR A 285 2.77 -21.03 0.78
CA TYR A 285 1.89 -19.87 0.83
C TYR A 285 1.68 -19.45 2.27
N VAL A 286 2.00 -18.19 2.57
CA VAL A 286 1.79 -17.55 3.87
C VAL A 286 0.69 -16.51 3.70
N TYR A 287 -0.42 -16.67 4.39
CA TYR A 287 -1.54 -15.73 4.38
C TYR A 287 -1.39 -14.74 5.55
N HIS A 288 -1.44 -13.46 5.23
CA HIS A 288 -1.27 -12.36 6.16
C HIS A 288 -2.46 -11.39 5.98
N ASP A 289 -3.25 -11.17 7.03
CA ASP A 289 -4.56 -10.49 6.98
C ASP A 289 -4.61 -9.16 7.76
N GLN A 290 -3.46 -8.61 8.16
CA GLN A 290 -3.39 -7.45 9.05
C GLN A 290 -4.13 -6.22 8.52
N ILE A 291 -4.09 -5.95 7.20
CA ILE A 291 -4.66 -4.73 6.62
C ILE A 291 -6.18 -4.89 6.51
N ASP A 292 -6.66 -5.95 5.86
CA ASP A 292 -8.09 -6.15 5.62
C ASP A 292 -8.87 -6.33 6.93
N ASN A 293 -8.37 -7.16 7.82
CA ASN A 293 -8.99 -7.38 9.13
C ASN A 293 -9.12 -6.08 9.94
N THR A 294 -8.10 -5.20 9.90
CA THR A 294 -8.19 -3.89 10.57
C THR A 294 -9.15 -2.97 9.84
N GLY A 295 -9.08 -2.90 8.50
CA GLY A 295 -9.97 -2.04 7.70
C GLY A 295 -11.45 -2.36 7.85
N GLU A 296 -11.81 -3.64 7.99
CA GLU A 296 -13.20 -4.07 8.20
C GLU A 296 -13.76 -3.80 9.61
N HIS A 297 -12.90 -3.80 10.63
CA HIS A 297 -13.32 -3.70 12.04
C HIS A 297 -13.01 -2.35 12.68
N GLU A 298 -11.89 -1.74 12.33
CA GLU A 298 -11.36 -0.49 12.88
C GLU A 298 -10.80 0.38 11.74
N GLU A 299 -11.69 0.84 10.83
CA GLU A 299 -11.29 1.49 9.57
C GLU A 299 -10.35 2.70 9.76
N ASP A 300 -10.47 3.43 10.88
CA ASP A 300 -9.60 4.56 11.21
C ASP A 300 -8.14 4.14 11.44
N GLU A 301 -7.88 2.88 11.77
CA GLU A 301 -6.55 2.32 12.01
C GLU A 301 -5.95 1.63 10.76
N VAL A 302 -6.64 1.61 9.63
CA VAL A 302 -6.17 0.89 8.43
C VAL A 302 -4.82 1.40 7.92
N PHE A 303 -4.55 2.69 8.04
CA PHE A 303 -3.26 3.26 7.63
C PHE A 303 -2.12 2.86 8.58
N THR A 304 -2.41 2.76 9.87
CA THR A 304 -1.48 2.17 10.86
C THR A 304 -1.24 0.69 10.57
N ALA A 305 -2.29 -0.05 10.17
CA ALA A 305 -2.17 -1.45 9.79
C ALA A 305 -1.29 -1.65 8.54
N CYS A 306 -1.30 -0.73 7.57
CA CYS A 306 -0.38 -0.76 6.43
C CYS A 306 1.10 -0.67 6.87
N GLU A 307 1.45 0.26 7.77
CA GLU A 307 2.80 0.37 8.32
C GLU A 307 3.22 -0.90 9.06
N LYS A 308 2.32 -1.44 9.88
CA LYS A 308 2.53 -2.67 10.62
C LYS A 308 2.75 -3.86 9.69
N ALA A 309 1.98 -3.97 8.62
CA ALA A 309 2.12 -5.02 7.62
C ALA A 309 3.50 -4.99 6.94
N VAL A 310 3.99 -3.82 6.54
CA VAL A 310 5.36 -3.65 6.00
C VAL A 310 6.41 -4.14 6.99
N ASP A 311 6.27 -3.77 8.25
CA ASP A 311 7.16 -4.18 9.33
C ASP A 311 7.16 -5.69 9.58
N GLU A 312 5.97 -6.29 9.66
CA GLU A 312 5.78 -7.70 9.93
C GLU A 312 6.32 -8.57 8.80
N ILE A 313 6.03 -8.21 7.55
CA ILE A 313 6.49 -8.95 6.37
C ILE A 313 8.02 -8.85 6.23
N ALA A 314 8.60 -7.66 6.38
CA ALA A 314 10.06 -7.50 6.32
C ALA A 314 10.78 -8.32 7.40
N LYS A 315 10.28 -8.33 8.63
CA LYS A 315 10.80 -9.13 9.74
C LYS A 315 10.63 -10.64 9.47
N LEU A 316 9.49 -11.06 8.91
CA LEU A 316 9.24 -12.45 8.56
C LEU A 316 10.22 -12.95 7.50
N ILE A 317 10.45 -12.17 6.43
CA ILE A 317 11.41 -12.51 5.37
C ILE A 317 12.82 -12.68 5.96
N GLN A 318 13.28 -11.74 6.79
CA GLN A 318 14.58 -11.86 7.47
C GLN A 318 14.69 -13.10 8.34
N LYS A 319 13.63 -13.42 9.06
CA LYS A 319 13.55 -14.57 9.96
C LYS A 319 13.57 -15.89 9.19
N ILE A 320 12.81 -16.01 8.11
CA ILE A 320 12.75 -17.21 7.28
C ILE A 320 14.06 -17.39 6.48
N SER A 321 14.71 -16.31 6.06
CA SER A 321 16.02 -16.39 5.38
C SER A 321 17.09 -17.05 6.28
N GLY A 322 17.02 -16.82 7.59
CA GLY A 322 17.81 -17.54 8.59
C GLY A 322 17.52 -19.04 8.70
N ALA A 323 16.37 -19.49 8.16
CA ALA A 323 15.96 -20.90 8.09
C ALA A 323 16.21 -21.57 6.73
N ASN A 324 17.22 -21.10 5.98
CA ASN A 324 17.64 -21.63 4.66
C ASN A 324 16.59 -21.50 3.54
N THR A 325 15.83 -20.41 3.55
CA THR A 325 14.94 -20.06 2.43
C THR A 325 15.26 -18.64 1.96
N TYR A 326 15.52 -18.47 0.67
CA TYR A 326 16.14 -17.25 0.15
C TYR A 326 15.35 -16.57 -0.96
N ARG A 327 14.27 -17.19 -1.45
CA ARG A 327 13.38 -16.57 -2.44
C ARG A 327 11.99 -16.37 -1.86
N PHE A 328 11.51 -15.14 -1.97
CA PHE A 328 10.19 -14.74 -1.51
C PHE A 328 9.46 -14.00 -2.63
N ILE A 329 8.16 -14.21 -2.72
CA ILE A 329 7.27 -13.40 -3.53
C ILE A 329 6.25 -12.80 -2.58
N VAL A 330 6.11 -11.47 -2.58
CA VAL A 330 5.05 -10.80 -1.81
C VAL A 330 4.05 -10.22 -2.79
N THR A 331 2.77 -10.50 -2.55
CA THR A 331 1.67 -10.02 -3.37
C THR A 331 0.41 -9.81 -2.52
N ALA A 332 -0.68 -9.40 -3.16
CA ALA A 332 -1.98 -9.24 -2.55
C ALA A 332 -3.08 -9.87 -3.41
N ASP A 333 -4.18 -10.18 -2.80
CA ASP A 333 -5.41 -10.62 -3.44
C ASP A 333 -6.21 -9.46 -4.04
N HIS A 334 -6.24 -8.31 -3.37
CA HIS A 334 -6.80 -7.04 -3.83
C HIS A 334 -6.15 -5.89 -3.04
N GLY A 335 -6.55 -4.66 -3.33
CA GLY A 335 -6.32 -3.51 -2.50
C GLY A 335 -7.66 -2.89 -2.07
N PHE A 336 -7.67 -1.61 -1.68
CA PHE A 336 -8.86 -0.96 -1.15
C PHE A 336 -8.91 0.53 -1.47
N ILE A 337 -10.10 1.11 -1.36
CA ILE A 337 -10.32 2.57 -1.26
C ILE A 337 -10.69 2.89 0.19
N TYR A 338 -10.07 3.94 0.72
CA TYR A 338 -10.42 4.52 1.99
C TYR A 338 -10.32 6.05 1.91
N LYS A 339 -11.45 6.74 2.14
CA LYS A 339 -11.57 8.19 2.23
C LYS A 339 -11.97 8.55 3.66
N ARG A 340 -11.46 9.67 4.16
CA ARG A 340 -11.72 10.08 5.54
C ARG A 340 -13.07 10.78 5.70
N ASP A 341 -13.60 11.40 4.64
CA ASP A 341 -14.93 11.98 4.67
C ASP A 341 -15.99 10.90 4.64
N LYS A 342 -16.99 11.04 5.52
CA LYS A 342 -18.07 10.06 5.65
C LYS A 342 -18.88 9.95 4.36
N VAL A 343 -19.20 8.71 4.01
CA VAL A 343 -20.11 8.40 2.89
C VAL A 343 -21.47 9.04 3.14
N THR A 344 -21.87 9.92 2.24
CA THR A 344 -23.16 10.63 2.27
C THR A 344 -24.20 9.93 1.38
N ALA A 345 -25.43 10.45 1.36
CA ALA A 345 -26.49 9.91 0.51
C ALA A 345 -26.17 10.07 -1.00
N SER A 346 -25.45 11.15 -1.38
CA SER A 346 -25.02 11.41 -2.75
C SER A 346 -23.95 10.44 -3.24
N ASP A 347 -23.22 9.80 -2.34
CA ASP A 347 -22.19 8.82 -2.66
C ASP A 347 -22.76 7.41 -2.87
N LYS A 348 -24.09 7.26 -2.75
CA LYS A 348 -24.77 5.95 -2.81
C LYS A 348 -25.56 5.78 -4.08
N ILE A 349 -25.30 4.69 -4.79
CA ILE A 349 -26.09 4.21 -5.91
C ILE A 349 -27.17 3.29 -5.35
N GLY A 350 -28.46 3.64 -5.51
CA GLY A 350 -29.59 2.99 -4.85
C GLY A 350 -30.31 1.94 -5.70
N GLY A 351 -31.23 1.18 -5.10
CA GLY A 351 -32.28 0.44 -5.81
C GLY A 351 -31.92 -0.91 -6.41
N MET A 352 -30.75 -1.50 -6.08
CA MET A 352 -30.19 -2.67 -6.80
C MET A 352 -30.43 -4.04 -6.15
N SER A 353 -31.13 -4.09 -5.01
CA SER A 353 -31.35 -5.36 -4.28
C SER A 353 -32.37 -6.25 -4.99
N ASP A 354 -31.92 -7.41 -5.48
CA ASP A 354 -32.73 -8.46 -6.07
C ASP A 354 -32.12 -9.83 -5.69
N ALA A 355 -32.97 -10.84 -5.47
CA ALA A 355 -32.54 -12.19 -5.10
C ALA A 355 -31.73 -12.90 -6.20
N SER A 356 -31.81 -12.46 -7.46
CA SER A 356 -31.06 -12.98 -8.60
C SER A 356 -29.66 -12.35 -8.76
N ARG A 357 -29.24 -11.49 -7.81
CA ARG A 357 -28.01 -10.69 -7.88
C ARG A 357 -27.20 -10.83 -6.62
N LEU A 358 -25.88 -10.93 -6.77
CA LEU A 358 -24.94 -10.74 -5.65
C LEU A 358 -24.63 -9.24 -5.55
N VAL A 359 -25.20 -8.56 -4.54
CA VAL A 359 -24.99 -7.11 -4.34
C VAL A 359 -24.02 -6.87 -3.19
N LYS A 360 -22.93 -6.17 -3.50
CA LYS A 360 -21.92 -5.70 -2.55
C LYS A 360 -21.70 -4.19 -2.71
N ARG A 361 -20.96 -3.55 -1.82
CA ARG A 361 -20.77 -2.10 -1.82
C ARG A 361 -20.10 -1.56 -3.08
N ARG A 362 -19.14 -2.29 -3.65
CA ARG A 362 -18.36 -1.84 -4.80
C ARG A 362 -18.74 -2.54 -6.09
N TYR A 363 -19.48 -3.65 -6.04
CA TYR A 363 -19.84 -4.44 -7.21
C TYR A 363 -21.18 -5.16 -7.08
N ILE A 364 -21.72 -5.54 -8.21
CA ILE A 364 -22.89 -6.42 -8.34
C ILE A 364 -22.53 -7.47 -9.39
N VAL A 365 -22.84 -8.73 -9.11
CA VAL A 365 -22.77 -9.81 -10.12
C VAL A 365 -24.18 -10.27 -10.46
N SER A 366 -24.48 -10.32 -11.74
CA SER A 366 -25.81 -10.69 -12.26
C SER A 366 -25.70 -11.25 -13.68
N LYS A 367 -26.79 -11.81 -14.22
CA LYS A 367 -26.85 -12.25 -15.61
C LYS A 367 -27.05 -11.11 -16.62
N GLU A 368 -27.51 -9.96 -16.16
CA GLU A 368 -27.77 -8.80 -17.01
C GLU A 368 -27.03 -7.56 -16.51
N PRO A 369 -26.60 -6.66 -17.43
CA PRO A 369 -25.92 -5.43 -17.06
C PRO A 369 -26.87 -4.47 -16.32
N ILE A 370 -26.29 -3.66 -15.44
CA ILE A 370 -27.00 -2.58 -14.77
C ILE A 370 -26.75 -1.28 -15.54
N ASN A 371 -27.84 -0.71 -16.08
CA ASN A 371 -27.81 0.52 -16.88
C ASN A 371 -28.18 1.73 -16.02
N GLU A 372 -27.32 2.08 -15.08
CA GLU A 372 -27.47 3.24 -14.21
C GLU A 372 -26.30 4.19 -14.37
N GLN A 373 -26.55 5.47 -14.12
CA GLN A 373 -25.50 6.48 -14.18
C GLN A 373 -24.41 6.20 -13.13
N GLY A 374 -23.15 6.23 -13.55
CA GLY A 374 -22.00 5.96 -12.66
C GLY A 374 -21.73 4.48 -12.45
N VAL A 375 -22.37 3.58 -13.19
CA VAL A 375 -22.12 2.14 -13.21
C VAL A 375 -21.46 1.73 -14.52
N CYS A 376 -20.39 1.00 -14.42
CA CYS A 376 -19.70 0.34 -15.53
C CYS A 376 -19.98 -1.17 -15.50
N ASN A 377 -19.93 -1.82 -16.66
CA ASN A 377 -20.21 -3.26 -16.79
C ASN A 377 -19.08 -3.97 -17.54
N ILE A 378 -18.71 -5.15 -17.10
CA ILE A 378 -17.72 -6.01 -17.77
C ILE A 378 -18.12 -7.49 -17.60
N GLY A 379 -17.82 -8.32 -18.60
CA GLY A 379 -18.10 -9.75 -18.53
C GLY A 379 -17.21 -10.46 -17.50
N LEU A 380 -17.79 -11.28 -16.62
CA LEU A 380 -17.05 -12.07 -15.65
C LEU A 380 -16.11 -13.06 -16.35
N GLY A 381 -16.58 -13.75 -17.39
CA GLY A 381 -15.75 -14.66 -18.18
C GLY A 381 -14.54 -13.99 -18.82
N TYR A 382 -14.66 -12.74 -19.27
CA TYR A 382 -13.54 -11.96 -19.78
C TYR A 382 -12.46 -11.74 -18.70
N MET A 383 -12.90 -11.39 -17.47
CA MET A 383 -11.98 -11.17 -16.34
C MET A 383 -11.33 -12.47 -15.85
N LEU A 384 -12.09 -13.56 -15.77
CA LEU A 384 -11.58 -14.85 -15.27
C LEU A 384 -10.93 -15.73 -16.35
N GLY A 385 -11.15 -15.41 -17.65
CA GLY A 385 -10.67 -16.24 -18.75
C GLY A 385 -11.47 -17.53 -18.91
N SER A 386 -12.79 -17.47 -18.64
CA SER A 386 -13.75 -18.57 -18.71
C SER A 386 -14.91 -18.23 -19.65
N ASP A 387 -15.79 -19.21 -19.87
CA ASP A 387 -17.02 -19.02 -20.67
C ASP A 387 -18.21 -18.56 -19.79
N ASP A 388 -17.96 -18.00 -18.62
CA ASP A 388 -19.00 -17.49 -17.69
C ASP A 388 -19.73 -16.29 -18.32
N ASP A 389 -21.05 -16.38 -18.41
CA ASP A 389 -21.92 -15.38 -19.03
C ASP A 389 -22.36 -14.26 -18.09
N LYS A 390 -22.00 -14.35 -16.80
CA LYS A 390 -22.34 -13.33 -15.82
C LYS A 390 -21.63 -12.01 -16.09
N ILE A 391 -22.24 -10.95 -15.62
CA ILE A 391 -21.75 -9.58 -15.75
C ILE A 391 -21.44 -9.02 -14.37
N ILE A 392 -20.30 -8.34 -14.30
CA ILE A 392 -19.89 -7.55 -13.16
C ILE A 392 -20.28 -6.12 -13.43
N SER A 393 -21.18 -5.55 -12.62
CA SER A 393 -21.51 -4.13 -12.61
C SER A 393 -20.83 -3.48 -11.41
N TYR A 394 -20.06 -2.42 -11.65
CA TYR A 394 -19.24 -1.79 -10.60
C TYR A 394 -19.32 -0.27 -10.71
N SER A 395 -19.03 0.42 -9.62
CA SER A 395 -19.01 1.89 -9.60
C SER A 395 -17.84 2.43 -10.40
N CYS A 396 -18.10 3.35 -11.34
CA CYS A 396 -17.05 4.05 -12.12
C CYS A 396 -16.31 5.12 -11.31
N SER A 397 -16.69 5.34 -10.05
CA SER A 397 -16.16 6.37 -9.14
C SER A 397 -15.87 5.77 -7.76
N THR A 398 -15.70 6.63 -6.76
CA THR A 398 -15.61 6.21 -5.36
C THR A 398 -16.98 5.89 -4.72
N ASN A 399 -18.07 6.04 -5.45
CA ASN A 399 -19.42 5.77 -4.95
C ASN A 399 -19.63 4.29 -4.63
N VAL A 400 -20.57 4.02 -3.76
CA VAL A 400 -20.90 2.68 -3.28
C VAL A 400 -22.35 2.32 -3.57
N PHE A 401 -22.62 1.04 -3.82
CA PHE A 401 -24.00 0.55 -3.89
C PHE A 401 -24.62 0.50 -2.49
N SER A 402 -25.92 0.84 -2.42
CA SER A 402 -26.68 0.73 -1.19
C SER A 402 -26.92 -0.76 -0.86
N VAL A 403 -26.39 -1.21 0.26
CA VAL A 403 -26.57 -2.58 0.76
C VAL A 403 -27.38 -2.53 2.05
N PRO A 404 -28.47 -3.32 2.18
CA PRO A 404 -29.27 -3.39 3.41
C PRO A 404 -28.42 -3.81 4.61
N GLY A 405 -28.56 -3.13 5.74
CA GLY A 405 -27.87 -3.44 6.99
C GLY A 405 -26.37 -3.10 7.03
N GLY A 406 -25.83 -2.50 5.98
CA GLY A 406 -24.44 -2.07 5.95
C GLY A 406 -24.19 -0.83 6.81
N ALA A 407 -23.34 -0.89 7.82
CA ALA A 407 -22.78 0.29 8.48
C ALA A 407 -22.04 1.14 7.43
N GLY A 408 -22.00 2.46 7.62
CA GLY A 408 -21.38 3.39 6.66
C GLY A 408 -19.85 3.36 6.74
N LEU A 409 -19.22 2.23 6.45
CA LEU A 409 -17.77 2.13 6.40
C LEU A 409 -17.23 2.84 5.17
N ASN A 410 -16.15 3.59 5.35
CA ASN A 410 -15.42 4.26 4.27
C ASN A 410 -14.36 3.33 3.66
N TYR A 411 -13.94 2.31 4.39
CA TYR A 411 -13.09 1.24 3.90
C TYR A 411 -13.91 0.31 2.99
N VAL A 412 -13.55 0.23 1.72
CA VAL A 412 -14.25 -0.59 0.73
C VAL A 412 -13.28 -1.19 -0.29
N HIS A 413 -13.62 -2.37 -0.76
CA HIS A 413 -12.95 -3.09 -1.84
C HIS A 413 -13.96 -3.86 -2.71
N GLY A 414 -13.51 -4.40 -3.84
CA GLY A 414 -14.35 -5.15 -4.76
C GLY A 414 -14.62 -4.44 -6.07
N GLY A 415 -14.26 -3.16 -6.18
CA GLY A 415 -14.41 -2.36 -7.40
C GLY A 415 -13.20 -2.42 -8.32
N SER A 416 -13.23 -1.52 -9.32
CA SER A 416 -12.27 -1.51 -10.42
C SER A 416 -11.11 -0.54 -10.25
N SER A 417 -11.08 0.31 -9.22
CA SER A 417 -10.05 1.35 -9.14
C SER A 417 -8.63 0.80 -9.15
N PRO A 418 -7.62 1.57 -9.57
CA PRO A 418 -6.22 1.17 -9.45
C PRO A 418 -5.85 0.79 -8.01
N GLN A 419 -6.40 1.50 -7.03
CA GLN A 419 -6.19 1.22 -5.60
C GLN A 419 -6.74 -0.13 -5.15
N GLU A 420 -7.76 -0.66 -5.84
CA GLU A 420 -8.38 -1.96 -5.57
C GLU A 420 -7.76 -3.06 -6.43
N MET A 421 -7.41 -2.78 -7.70
CA MET A 421 -7.01 -3.80 -8.69
C MET A 421 -5.52 -3.88 -9.00
N LEU A 422 -4.74 -2.81 -8.87
CA LEU A 422 -3.30 -2.88 -9.07
C LEU A 422 -2.63 -3.33 -7.78
N VAL A 423 -2.26 -4.61 -7.75
CA VAL A 423 -1.57 -5.22 -6.62
C VAL A 423 -0.07 -5.37 -6.89
N PRO A 424 0.79 -5.33 -5.86
CA PRO A 424 2.22 -5.50 -6.04
C PRO A 424 2.59 -6.96 -6.27
N VAL A 425 3.64 -7.20 -7.06
CA VAL A 425 4.40 -8.45 -7.05
C VAL A 425 5.86 -8.11 -6.80
N LEU A 426 6.33 -8.43 -5.60
CA LEU A 426 7.73 -8.29 -5.22
C LEU A 426 8.40 -9.65 -5.33
N ASP A 427 9.40 -9.80 -6.18
CA ASP A 427 10.31 -10.97 -6.20
C ASP A 427 11.56 -10.59 -5.43
N ILE A 428 11.76 -11.20 -4.28
CA ILE A 428 12.81 -10.89 -3.30
C ILE A 428 13.75 -12.07 -3.20
N LYS A 429 15.05 -11.80 -3.32
CA LYS A 429 16.13 -12.76 -3.12
C LYS A 429 17.03 -12.28 -2.00
N MET A 430 17.23 -13.15 -1.01
CA MET A 430 18.14 -12.92 0.11
C MET A 430 19.45 -13.66 -0.13
N ASP A 431 20.58 -13.01 0.06
CA ASP A 431 21.89 -13.64 -0.12
C ASP A 431 22.19 -14.65 1.00
N LYS A 432 22.85 -15.74 0.60
CA LYS A 432 23.38 -16.75 1.50
C LYS A 432 24.68 -16.26 2.11
N GLY A 433 24.70 -15.99 3.39
CA GLY A 433 25.94 -15.70 4.08
C GLY A 433 25.83 -14.61 5.17
N ALA A 434 26.57 -14.78 6.24
CA ALA A 434 26.82 -13.73 7.20
C ALA A 434 27.79 -12.72 6.56
N VAL A 435 27.32 -11.55 6.19
CA VAL A 435 28.22 -10.42 6.06
C VAL A 435 28.56 -10.00 7.49
N GLU A 436 29.80 -10.25 7.94
CA GLU A 436 30.26 -9.68 9.18
C GLU A 436 30.31 -8.17 9.01
N THR A 437 29.28 -7.52 9.53
CA THR A 437 29.22 -6.06 9.55
C THR A 437 29.87 -5.56 10.81
N ARG A 438 30.79 -4.59 10.68
CA ARG A 438 31.37 -3.88 11.82
C ARG A 438 30.85 -2.44 11.86
N PRO A 439 30.70 -1.84 13.05
CA PRO A 439 30.40 -0.42 13.15
C PRO A 439 31.50 0.42 12.48
N ALA A 440 31.08 1.51 11.83
CA ALA A 440 32.04 2.48 11.31
C ALA A 440 32.80 3.13 12.47
N GLN A 441 34.11 3.32 12.30
CA GLN A 441 34.90 4.08 13.26
C GLN A 441 34.62 5.57 13.07
N ILE A 442 34.21 6.21 14.15
CA ILE A 442 33.90 7.64 14.17
C ILE A 442 34.89 8.33 15.10
N MET A 443 35.51 9.39 14.63
CA MET A 443 36.40 10.23 15.42
C MET A 443 35.79 11.63 15.59
N LEU A 444 35.80 12.13 16.82
CA LEU A 444 35.45 13.51 17.11
C LEU A 444 36.61 14.42 16.63
N VAL A 445 36.30 15.36 15.76
CA VAL A 445 37.29 16.34 15.24
C VAL A 445 37.08 17.75 15.81
N SER A 446 36.00 17.97 16.54
CA SER A 446 35.75 19.25 17.21
C SER A 446 36.78 19.50 18.33
N LEU A 447 37.38 20.69 18.33
CA LEU A 447 38.28 21.16 19.39
C LEU A 447 37.57 21.63 20.66
N VAL A 448 36.29 21.31 20.83
CA VAL A 448 35.48 21.77 21.96
C VAL A 448 35.91 21.04 23.23
N GLN A 449 36.65 21.76 24.11
CA GLN A 449 37.10 21.22 25.38
C GLN A 449 36.11 21.45 26.53
N LYS A 450 35.16 22.38 26.38
CA LYS A 450 34.19 22.72 27.42
C LYS A 450 32.89 23.21 26.74
N ILE A 451 31.77 22.62 27.13
CA ILE A 451 30.45 23.03 26.71
C ILE A 451 29.85 23.96 27.76
N THR A 452 29.58 25.19 27.40
CA THR A 452 28.98 26.18 28.31
C THR A 452 27.58 26.64 27.83
N ASN A 453 27.19 26.23 26.63
CA ASN A 453 25.91 26.56 26.03
C ASN A 453 24.97 25.34 26.06
N LEU A 454 23.66 25.62 26.05
CA LEU A 454 22.61 24.58 25.96
C LEU A 454 22.69 23.76 24.67
N ILE A 455 23.22 24.35 23.59
CA ILE A 455 23.40 23.72 22.29
C ILE A 455 24.85 23.90 21.86
N THR A 456 25.47 22.82 21.41
CA THR A 456 26.83 22.82 20.88
C THR A 456 26.89 21.88 19.68
N SER A 457 27.56 22.29 18.61
CA SER A 457 27.86 21.44 17.46
C SER A 457 29.15 20.67 17.73
N LEU A 458 29.11 19.37 17.53
CA LEU A 458 30.27 18.49 17.55
C LEU A 458 30.47 17.88 16.16
N ASP A 459 31.65 18.05 15.60
CA ASP A 459 31.98 17.51 14.29
C ASP A 459 32.62 16.13 14.45
N PHE A 460 32.07 15.16 13.76
CA PHE A 460 32.58 13.80 13.70
C PHE A 460 33.01 13.47 12.27
N ILE A 461 34.11 12.76 12.15
CA ILE A 461 34.57 12.22 10.87
C ILE A 461 34.50 10.69 10.92
N GLN A 462 33.96 10.10 9.89
CA GLN A 462 34.01 8.65 9.70
C GLN A 462 35.33 8.30 9.02
N SER A 463 36.15 7.46 9.67
CA SER A 463 37.46 7.09 9.15
C SER A 463 37.42 6.01 8.08
N ASP A 464 36.40 5.16 8.09
CA ASP A 464 36.23 4.09 7.11
C ASP A 464 35.22 4.52 6.04
N PRO A 465 35.43 4.23 4.75
CA PRO A 465 34.41 4.45 3.71
C PRO A 465 33.17 3.58 3.99
N VAL A 466 32.01 4.08 3.66
CA VAL A 466 30.76 3.30 3.74
C VAL A 466 30.84 2.15 2.73
N SER A 467 30.57 0.94 3.19
CA SER A 467 30.56 -0.26 2.36
C SER A 467 29.51 -1.24 2.88
N ASP A 468 29.27 -2.33 2.17
CA ASP A 468 28.35 -3.40 2.61
C ASP A 468 28.77 -4.05 3.94
N VAL A 469 30.03 -3.88 4.32
CA VAL A 469 30.62 -4.43 5.56
C VAL A 469 30.69 -3.40 6.69
N VAL A 470 30.88 -2.11 6.36
CA VAL A 470 30.98 -1.01 7.34
C VAL A 470 29.69 -0.21 7.32
N LYS A 471 28.90 -0.31 8.40
CA LYS A 471 27.63 0.39 8.57
C LYS A 471 27.79 1.69 9.35
N LYS A 472 26.99 2.69 8.96
CA LYS A 472 26.83 3.93 9.74
C LYS A 472 26.27 3.68 11.12
#